data_52c23c75919be1f6c393abe4c3c431d7
#
_entry.id   52c23c75919be1f6c393abe4c3c431d7
#
_cell.length_a   1.000
_cell.length_b   1.000
_cell.length_c   1.000
_cell.angle_alpha   90.00
_cell.angle_beta   90.00
_cell.angle_gamma   90.00
#
_symmetry.space_group_name_H-M   'P 1'
#
loop_
_entity.id
_entity.type
_entity.pdbx_description
1 polymer ?
#
loop_
_entity_poly.entity_id
_entity_poly.type
_entity_poly.pdbx_seq_one_letter_code
_entity_poly.pdbx_strand_id
1 'polypeptide(L)'
;MLKENNNFVNTVNVLIVEDESIIARDLSRIMEKFGYKVLEIVSSGEEVITRSIELKPSLILMDIKLSGKMTGIEAAVEIKKIIDIPIIYITAYADAESVHKAKLTEPFAYIVKPFDEKSLRTSIEIAVHKHQIGKKLRERTIELEEEKKKSDVLIHNILPKQIVKELRETGVIKPREYKMVTLLFTDFQDFSTLSATMKPNELVSELNDIFKHFDEIVDQCNLEKLKTIGDSYMAGGGFPEESPDHAVNVVKAALEMQRFITDRNKYSSFKWPMRSGIHSGNVVAGIIGKNKMTYDVWGNTVNIANRMERQGRPGKINVSSDTYELIKDYYDCEYYDLIKISNKKKIEMYFVLSEKS
;
A
#
# COMPACT_ATOMS: atom_id res chain seq x y z
N MET A 1 -8.14 -37.98 29.17
CA MET A 1 -8.49 -36.91 30.14
C MET A 1 -8.25 -35.57 29.47
N LEU A 2 -9.25 -35.11 28.77
CA LEU A 2 -9.27 -33.77 28.17
C LEU A 2 -9.82 -32.84 29.23
N LYS A 3 -8.98 -31.98 29.79
CA LYS A 3 -9.40 -30.86 30.64
C LYS A 3 -10.10 -29.83 29.75
N GLU A 4 -11.42 -29.76 29.92
CA GLU A 4 -12.24 -28.68 29.39
C GLU A 4 -11.69 -27.32 29.90
N ASN A 5 -11.12 -26.57 28.98
CA ASN A 5 -10.80 -25.15 29.24
C ASN A 5 -12.10 -24.34 29.18
N ASN A 6 -12.84 -24.37 30.26
CA ASN A 6 -14.02 -23.54 30.52
C ASN A 6 -13.57 -22.19 31.09
N ASN A 7 -12.95 -21.35 30.29
CA ASN A 7 -12.60 -19.96 30.67
C ASN A 7 -13.03 -18.98 29.58
N PHE A 8 -14.36 -18.85 29.35
CA PHE A 8 -14.98 -17.71 28.71
C PHE A 8 -16.38 -17.45 29.27
N VAL A 9 -16.48 -17.20 30.56
CA VAL A 9 -17.69 -16.56 31.11
C VAL A 9 -17.43 -15.06 31.15
N ASN A 10 -17.37 -14.43 29.98
CA ASN A 10 -17.74 -13.02 29.91
C ASN A 10 -19.24 -12.98 30.18
N THR A 11 -19.64 -12.49 31.35
CA THR A 11 -21.05 -12.34 31.71
C THR A 11 -21.75 -11.54 30.61
N VAL A 12 -22.66 -12.19 29.88
CA VAL A 12 -23.41 -11.52 28.80
C VAL A 12 -24.35 -10.52 29.44
N ASN A 13 -24.16 -9.25 29.13
CA ASN A 13 -24.99 -8.15 29.59
C ASN A 13 -26.18 -7.98 28.64
N VAL A 14 -27.36 -8.14 29.10
CA VAL A 14 -28.61 -8.14 28.31
C VAL A 14 -29.43 -6.89 28.62
N LEU A 15 -29.92 -6.21 27.58
CA LEU A 15 -30.94 -5.19 27.64
C LEU A 15 -32.23 -5.79 27.11
N ILE A 16 -33.30 -5.74 27.91
CA ILE A 16 -34.62 -6.27 27.55
C ILE A 16 -35.53 -5.12 27.16
N VAL A 17 -36.22 -5.25 26.03
CA VAL A 17 -37.17 -4.28 25.49
C VAL A 17 -38.51 -4.96 25.32
N GLU A 18 -39.42 -4.68 26.25
CA GLU A 18 -40.76 -5.33 26.34
C GLU A 18 -41.69 -4.43 27.14
N ASP A 19 -42.84 -4.08 26.59
CA ASP A 19 -43.79 -3.20 27.22
C ASP A 19 -44.78 -3.96 28.16
N GLU A 20 -44.95 -5.28 27.97
CA GLU A 20 -45.70 -6.11 28.88
C GLU A 20 -44.90 -6.49 30.12
N SER A 21 -45.15 -5.84 31.26
CA SER A 21 -44.38 -6.01 32.51
C SER A 21 -44.30 -7.45 33.01
N ILE A 22 -45.30 -8.31 32.73
CA ILE A 22 -45.27 -9.72 33.15
C ILE A 22 -44.26 -10.49 32.31
N ILE A 23 -44.25 -10.29 30.99
CA ILE A 23 -43.31 -10.94 30.05
C ILE A 23 -41.90 -10.44 30.31
N ALA A 24 -41.70 -9.14 30.51
CA ALA A 24 -40.43 -8.54 30.82
C ALA A 24 -39.76 -9.13 32.07
N ARG A 25 -40.55 -9.31 33.15
CA ARG A 25 -40.07 -9.94 34.39
C ARG A 25 -39.72 -11.40 34.23
N ASP A 26 -40.52 -12.14 33.46
CA ASP A 26 -40.26 -13.56 33.17
C ASP A 26 -38.97 -13.72 32.36
N LEU A 27 -38.79 -12.91 31.32
CA LEU A 27 -37.55 -12.84 30.55
C LEU A 27 -36.34 -12.53 31.46
N SER A 28 -36.43 -11.53 32.33
CA SER A 28 -35.36 -11.17 33.25
C SER A 28 -34.97 -12.36 34.14
N ARG A 29 -35.96 -13.05 34.72
CA ARG A 29 -35.73 -14.21 35.58
C ARG A 29 -35.08 -15.38 34.82
N ILE A 30 -35.47 -15.60 33.57
CA ILE A 30 -34.88 -16.61 32.71
C ILE A 30 -33.43 -16.25 32.35
N MET A 31 -33.11 -14.97 32.04
CA MET A 31 -31.76 -14.52 31.77
C MET A 31 -30.84 -14.71 32.97
N GLU A 32 -31.29 -14.33 34.15
CA GLU A 32 -30.55 -14.53 35.42
C GLU A 32 -30.29 -16.02 35.69
N LYS A 33 -31.29 -16.87 35.45
CA LYS A 33 -31.14 -18.33 35.56
C LYS A 33 -30.08 -18.90 34.61
N PHE A 34 -29.89 -18.28 33.44
CA PHE A 34 -28.86 -18.64 32.49
C PHE A 34 -27.48 -18.08 32.86
N GLY A 35 -27.38 -17.26 33.91
CA GLY A 35 -26.15 -16.61 34.36
C GLY A 35 -25.82 -15.32 33.57
N TYR A 36 -26.78 -14.77 32.84
CA TYR A 36 -26.66 -13.49 32.16
C TYR A 36 -27.01 -12.34 33.13
N LYS A 37 -26.43 -11.17 32.87
CA LYS A 37 -26.73 -9.96 33.65
C LYS A 37 -27.75 -9.10 32.91
N VAL A 38 -28.93 -8.94 33.42
CA VAL A 38 -29.88 -7.96 32.91
C VAL A 38 -29.50 -6.58 33.39
N LEU A 39 -29.15 -5.70 32.44
CA LEU A 39 -28.75 -4.32 32.77
C LEU A 39 -29.98 -3.47 33.11
N GLU A 40 -30.99 -3.57 32.27
CA GLU A 40 -32.20 -2.81 32.42
C GLU A 40 -33.34 -3.45 31.59
N ILE A 41 -34.59 -3.11 31.93
CA ILE A 41 -35.78 -3.40 31.16
C ILE A 41 -36.36 -2.06 30.74
N VAL A 42 -36.56 -1.87 29.43
CA VAL A 42 -37.18 -0.68 28.84
C VAL A 42 -38.46 -1.05 28.08
N SER A 43 -39.36 -0.12 27.95
CA SER A 43 -40.71 -0.40 27.41
C SER A 43 -40.99 0.25 26.06
N SER A 44 -40.09 1.07 25.54
CA SER A 44 -40.27 1.81 24.27
C SER A 44 -39.07 1.79 23.34
N GLY A 45 -39.33 1.98 22.04
CA GLY A 45 -38.30 2.05 21.02
C GLY A 45 -37.37 3.26 21.16
N GLU A 46 -37.92 4.37 21.61
CA GLU A 46 -37.16 5.60 21.83
C GLU A 46 -36.19 5.46 23.00
N GLU A 47 -36.64 4.81 24.07
CA GLU A 47 -35.81 4.61 25.29
C GLU A 47 -34.63 3.66 25.01
N VAL A 48 -34.87 2.55 24.31
CA VAL A 48 -33.81 1.57 24.03
C VAL A 48 -32.67 2.14 23.24
N ILE A 49 -32.90 3.09 22.32
CA ILE A 49 -31.83 3.73 21.57
C ILE A 49 -30.84 4.43 22.52
N THR A 50 -31.38 5.27 23.44
CA THR A 50 -30.59 6.00 24.41
C THR A 50 -29.83 5.05 25.36
N ARG A 51 -30.58 4.07 25.93
CA ARG A 51 -29.97 3.14 26.90
C ARG A 51 -28.95 2.19 26.28
N SER A 52 -29.12 1.83 25.00
CA SER A 52 -28.12 1.03 24.28
C SER A 52 -26.76 1.73 24.16
N ILE A 53 -26.75 3.06 23.97
CA ILE A 53 -25.55 3.87 23.91
C ILE A 53 -24.89 4.00 25.30
N GLU A 54 -25.71 4.26 26.33
CA GLU A 54 -25.23 4.45 27.69
C GLU A 54 -24.69 3.15 28.32
N LEU A 55 -25.47 2.08 28.21
CA LEU A 55 -25.20 0.82 28.91
C LEU A 55 -24.31 -0.13 28.13
N LYS A 56 -24.19 0.03 26.82
CA LYS A 56 -23.40 -0.82 25.90
C LYS A 56 -23.63 -2.32 26.16
N PRO A 57 -24.86 -2.83 26.05
CA PRO A 57 -25.16 -4.23 26.31
C PRO A 57 -24.45 -5.15 25.32
N SER A 58 -24.29 -6.42 25.69
CA SER A 58 -23.72 -7.45 24.82
C SER A 58 -24.78 -8.07 23.91
N LEU A 59 -26.06 -7.88 24.25
CA LEU A 59 -27.25 -8.43 23.56
C LEU A 59 -28.44 -7.57 23.86
N ILE A 60 -29.31 -7.39 22.88
CA ILE A 60 -30.66 -6.81 23.07
C ILE A 60 -31.71 -7.88 22.74
N LEU A 61 -32.61 -8.13 23.71
CA LEU A 61 -33.83 -8.86 23.46
C LEU A 61 -34.94 -7.84 23.20
N MET A 62 -35.53 -7.84 22.01
CA MET A 62 -36.39 -6.77 21.50
C MET A 62 -37.74 -7.30 21.10
N ASP A 63 -38.80 -6.87 21.76
CA ASP A 63 -40.14 -7.10 21.20
C ASP A 63 -40.33 -6.26 19.91
N ILE A 64 -40.97 -6.85 18.93
CA ILE A 64 -41.30 -6.17 17.67
C ILE A 64 -42.40 -5.11 17.90
N LYS A 65 -43.40 -5.44 18.69
CA LYS A 65 -44.50 -4.53 19.02
C LYS A 65 -44.24 -3.89 20.38
N LEU A 66 -44.01 -2.60 20.38
CA LEU A 66 -43.77 -1.83 21.60
C LEU A 66 -44.85 -0.74 21.75
N SER A 67 -45.14 -0.35 22.97
CA SER A 67 -45.92 0.83 23.26
C SER A 67 -45.13 2.08 22.91
N GLY A 68 -45.69 2.98 22.12
CA GLY A 68 -45.04 4.23 21.70
C GLY A 68 -45.24 4.53 20.22
N LYS A 69 -44.38 5.43 19.70
CA LYS A 69 -44.45 5.84 18.28
C LYS A 69 -43.53 5.00 17.38
N MET A 70 -42.63 4.26 17.98
CA MET A 70 -41.57 3.52 17.30
C MET A 70 -41.71 2.02 17.59
N THR A 71 -41.69 1.20 16.57
CA THR A 71 -41.62 -0.26 16.69
C THR A 71 -40.19 -0.74 17.07
N GLY A 72 -40.12 -1.96 17.62
CA GLY A 72 -38.79 -2.56 17.90
C GLY A 72 -37.92 -2.71 16.66
N ILE A 73 -38.52 -2.89 15.47
CA ILE A 73 -37.75 -2.95 14.21
C ILE A 73 -37.16 -1.59 13.86
N GLU A 74 -37.93 -0.51 13.97
CA GLU A 74 -37.43 0.84 13.70
C GLU A 74 -36.36 1.24 14.70
N ALA A 75 -36.52 0.92 15.98
CA ALA A 75 -35.49 1.13 17.00
C ALA A 75 -34.21 0.36 16.69
N ALA A 76 -34.32 -0.88 16.24
CA ALA A 76 -33.15 -1.68 15.87
C ALA A 76 -32.37 -1.11 14.67
N VAL A 77 -33.08 -0.53 13.68
CA VAL A 77 -32.45 0.17 12.55
C VAL A 77 -31.58 1.34 13.03
N GLU A 78 -32.15 2.15 13.94
CA GLU A 78 -31.43 3.30 14.49
C GLU A 78 -30.24 2.87 15.37
N ILE A 79 -30.40 1.85 16.22
CA ILE A 79 -29.34 1.30 17.05
C ILE A 79 -28.16 0.80 16.18
N LYS A 80 -28.45 0.04 15.12
CA LYS A 80 -27.42 -0.52 14.23
C LYS A 80 -26.58 0.52 13.48
N LYS A 81 -27.10 1.74 13.28
CA LYS A 81 -26.32 2.85 12.71
C LYS A 81 -25.25 3.37 13.67
N ILE A 82 -25.46 3.17 14.98
CA ILE A 82 -24.63 3.77 16.03
C ILE A 82 -23.69 2.73 16.65
N ILE A 83 -24.20 1.54 16.93
CA ILE A 83 -23.49 0.47 17.63
C ILE A 83 -23.72 -0.91 17.01
N ASP A 84 -22.67 -1.74 17.01
CA ASP A 84 -22.71 -3.13 16.50
C ASP A 84 -23.00 -4.09 17.67
N ILE A 85 -24.29 -4.32 17.91
CA ILE A 85 -24.80 -5.20 18.97
C ILE A 85 -25.76 -6.23 18.37
N PRO A 86 -25.70 -7.52 18.79
CA PRO A 86 -26.65 -8.51 18.35
C PRO A 86 -28.02 -8.21 18.93
N ILE A 87 -29.05 -8.24 18.06
CA ILE A 87 -30.44 -8.07 18.42
C ILE A 87 -31.19 -9.37 18.13
N ILE A 88 -31.94 -9.87 19.11
CA ILE A 88 -32.84 -10.98 18.98
C ILE A 88 -34.29 -10.43 19.12
N TYR A 89 -35.10 -10.67 18.09
CA TYR A 89 -36.50 -10.27 18.19
C TYR A 89 -37.33 -11.33 18.92
N ILE A 90 -38.23 -10.85 19.77
CA ILE A 90 -39.27 -11.63 20.42
C ILE A 90 -40.59 -11.19 19.81
N THR A 91 -41.38 -12.10 19.31
CA THR A 91 -42.64 -11.75 18.61
C THR A 91 -43.77 -12.67 18.97
N ALA A 92 -45.00 -12.13 19.09
CA ALA A 92 -46.20 -12.91 19.11
C ALA A 92 -46.52 -13.36 17.67
N TYR A 93 -46.91 -14.61 17.49
CA TYR A 93 -47.07 -15.34 16.24
C TYR A 93 -47.65 -14.53 15.05
N ALA A 94 -46.94 -14.60 13.90
CA ALA A 94 -47.43 -14.51 12.52
C ALA A 94 -47.93 -13.18 11.97
N ASP A 95 -47.11 -12.11 12.07
CA ASP A 95 -47.23 -11.08 11.06
C ASP A 95 -46.08 -11.25 10.04
N ALA A 96 -46.39 -11.93 8.92
CA ALA A 96 -45.44 -12.20 7.86
C ALA A 96 -44.80 -10.90 7.30
N GLU A 97 -45.54 -9.79 7.37
CA GLU A 97 -45.05 -8.48 6.94
C GLU A 97 -44.02 -7.90 7.92
N SER A 98 -44.24 -8.00 9.23
CA SER A 98 -43.29 -7.58 10.26
C SER A 98 -42.00 -8.42 10.23
N VAL A 99 -42.11 -9.73 10.03
CA VAL A 99 -40.96 -10.62 9.85
C VAL A 99 -40.19 -10.29 8.57
N HIS A 100 -40.86 -9.90 7.50
CA HIS A 100 -40.19 -9.48 6.26
C HIS A 100 -39.43 -8.16 6.43
N LYS A 101 -40.04 -7.17 7.09
CA LYS A 101 -39.38 -5.89 7.45
C LYS A 101 -38.23 -6.11 8.41
N ALA A 102 -38.38 -6.99 9.39
CA ALA A 102 -37.32 -7.32 10.34
C ALA A 102 -36.14 -8.02 9.68
N LYS A 103 -36.31 -8.76 8.57
CA LYS A 103 -35.18 -9.33 7.79
C LYS A 103 -34.21 -8.26 7.24
N LEU A 104 -34.71 -7.05 6.96
CA LEU A 104 -33.89 -5.94 6.49
C LEU A 104 -32.91 -5.44 7.57
N THR A 105 -33.18 -5.72 8.84
CA THR A 105 -32.28 -5.38 9.95
C THR A 105 -31.23 -6.47 10.23
N GLU A 106 -31.19 -7.55 9.43
CA GLU A 106 -30.26 -8.69 9.62
C GLU A 106 -30.21 -9.14 11.10
N PRO A 107 -31.32 -9.54 11.72
CA PRO A 107 -31.31 -9.96 13.11
C PRO A 107 -30.60 -11.28 13.28
N PHE A 108 -30.03 -11.51 14.44
CA PHE A 108 -29.34 -12.75 14.73
C PHE A 108 -30.27 -13.95 14.94
N ALA A 109 -31.49 -13.70 15.47
CA ALA A 109 -32.54 -14.70 15.64
C ALA A 109 -33.92 -14.07 15.85
N TYR A 110 -34.94 -14.88 15.66
CA TYR A 110 -36.35 -14.60 16.05
C TYR A 110 -36.80 -15.64 17.04
N ILE A 111 -37.52 -15.22 18.07
CA ILE A 111 -38.12 -16.09 19.08
C ILE A 111 -39.61 -15.81 19.09
N VAL A 112 -40.41 -16.85 18.91
CA VAL A 112 -41.90 -16.73 18.86
C VAL A 112 -42.47 -17.00 20.26
N LYS A 113 -43.34 -16.11 20.72
CA LYS A 113 -44.11 -16.31 21.96
C LYS A 113 -45.29 -17.30 21.69
N PRO A 114 -45.58 -18.28 22.59
CA PRO A 114 -44.84 -18.58 23.80
C PRO A 114 -43.55 -19.36 23.51
N PHE A 115 -42.48 -19.00 24.17
CA PHE A 115 -41.14 -19.62 24.02
C PHE A 115 -40.84 -20.54 25.21
N ASP A 116 -40.09 -21.60 24.94
CA ASP A 116 -39.49 -22.41 25.98
C ASP A 116 -38.05 -21.94 26.34
N GLU A 117 -37.65 -22.20 27.60
CA GLU A 117 -36.35 -21.77 28.11
C GLU A 117 -35.19 -22.31 27.26
N LYS A 118 -35.27 -23.53 26.75
CA LYS A 118 -34.19 -24.19 25.99
C LYS A 118 -34.00 -23.52 24.62
N SER A 119 -35.10 -23.25 23.91
CA SER A 119 -35.05 -22.55 22.61
C SER A 119 -34.54 -21.13 22.76
N LEU A 120 -34.94 -20.41 23.81
CA LEU A 120 -34.48 -19.06 24.12
C LEU A 120 -32.97 -19.07 24.39
N ARG A 121 -32.48 -19.97 25.24
CA ARG A 121 -31.05 -20.11 25.55
C ARG A 121 -30.24 -20.41 24.30
N THR A 122 -30.64 -21.40 23.51
CA THR A 122 -29.92 -21.77 22.28
C THR A 122 -29.85 -20.62 21.28
N SER A 123 -30.96 -19.87 21.11
CA SER A 123 -30.97 -18.71 20.21
C SER A 123 -30.03 -17.61 20.68
N ILE A 124 -29.97 -17.35 21.98
CA ILE A 124 -29.04 -16.36 22.56
C ILE A 124 -27.58 -16.78 22.37
N GLU A 125 -27.25 -18.04 22.72
CA GLU A 125 -25.88 -18.56 22.56
C GLU A 125 -25.41 -18.48 21.09
N ILE A 126 -26.28 -18.85 20.15
CA ILE A 126 -25.98 -18.75 18.70
C ILE A 126 -25.79 -17.30 18.29
N ALA A 127 -26.67 -16.38 18.71
CA ALA A 127 -26.61 -14.98 18.32
C ALA A 127 -25.32 -14.31 18.83
N VAL A 128 -25.00 -14.48 20.11
CA VAL A 128 -23.78 -13.93 20.72
C VAL A 128 -22.54 -14.49 20.05
N HIS A 129 -22.49 -15.82 19.85
CA HIS A 129 -21.35 -16.47 19.23
C HIS A 129 -21.15 -16.03 17.76
N LYS A 130 -22.22 -15.97 16.97
CA LYS A 130 -22.19 -15.52 15.58
C LYS A 130 -21.72 -14.06 15.48
N HIS A 131 -22.21 -13.20 16.37
CA HIS A 131 -21.75 -11.79 16.43
C HIS A 131 -20.27 -11.68 16.76
N GLN A 132 -19.78 -12.42 17.76
CA GLN A 132 -18.38 -12.43 18.15
C GLN A 132 -17.46 -12.92 17.01
N ILE A 133 -17.87 -13.97 16.29
CA ILE A 133 -17.13 -14.47 15.11
C ILE A 133 -17.11 -13.40 14.01
N GLY A 134 -18.27 -12.80 13.71
CA GLY A 134 -18.37 -11.74 12.70
C GLY A 134 -17.49 -10.54 13.02
N LYS A 135 -17.46 -10.12 14.30
CA LYS A 135 -16.58 -9.04 14.76
C LYS A 135 -15.11 -9.40 14.59
N LYS A 136 -14.69 -10.58 15.09
CA LYS A 136 -13.31 -11.07 14.93
C LYS A 136 -12.90 -11.18 13.46
N LEU A 137 -13.81 -11.64 12.60
CA LEU A 137 -13.53 -11.75 11.16
C LEU A 137 -13.28 -10.37 10.54
N ARG A 138 -14.12 -9.37 10.86
CA ARG A 138 -13.94 -7.98 10.38
C ARG A 138 -12.60 -7.40 10.85
N GLU A 139 -12.29 -7.52 12.15
CA GLU A 139 -11.02 -7.05 12.72
C GLU A 139 -9.82 -7.69 12.01
N ARG A 140 -9.88 -9.01 11.80
CA ARG A 140 -8.80 -9.74 11.14
C ARG A 140 -8.64 -9.39 9.66
N THR A 141 -9.76 -9.11 8.98
CA THR A 141 -9.73 -8.65 7.59
C THR A 141 -9.04 -7.29 7.46
N ILE A 142 -9.36 -6.35 8.36
CA ILE A 142 -8.71 -5.04 8.40
C ILE A 142 -7.21 -5.17 8.66
N GLU A 143 -6.81 -5.97 9.66
CA GLU A 143 -5.39 -6.22 9.94
C GLU A 143 -4.64 -6.79 8.73
N LEU A 144 -5.23 -7.81 8.07
CA LEU A 144 -4.63 -8.42 6.88
C LEU A 144 -4.51 -7.44 5.70
N GLU A 145 -5.49 -6.57 5.50
CA GLU A 145 -5.43 -5.53 4.46
C GLU A 145 -4.32 -4.51 4.76
N GLU A 146 -4.13 -4.13 6.01
CA GLU A 146 -3.04 -3.24 6.41
C GLU A 146 -1.67 -3.90 6.24
N GLU A 147 -1.51 -5.16 6.67
CA GLU A 147 -0.29 -5.92 6.47
C GLU A 147 0.04 -6.09 4.97
N LYS A 148 -0.99 -6.40 4.17
CA LYS A 148 -0.85 -6.49 2.72
C LYS A 148 -0.37 -5.17 2.11
N LYS A 149 -0.98 -4.04 2.49
CA LYS A 149 -0.55 -2.72 2.02
C LYS A 149 0.91 -2.41 2.37
N LYS A 150 1.32 -2.70 3.62
CA LYS A 150 2.72 -2.53 4.04
C LYS A 150 3.68 -3.39 3.22
N SER A 151 3.34 -4.66 3.02
CA SER A 151 4.12 -5.58 2.19
C SER A 151 4.22 -5.11 0.74
N ASP A 152 3.12 -4.59 0.16
CA ASP A 152 3.07 -4.07 -1.19
C ASP A 152 4.01 -2.87 -1.37
N VAL A 153 4.02 -1.94 -0.43
CA VAL A 153 4.94 -0.79 -0.45
C VAL A 153 6.39 -1.26 -0.42
N LEU A 154 6.73 -2.20 0.45
CA LEU A 154 8.11 -2.71 0.55
C LEU A 154 8.57 -3.39 -0.73
N ILE A 155 7.71 -4.18 -1.38
CA ILE A 155 8.06 -4.86 -2.64
C ILE A 155 8.21 -3.85 -3.78
N HIS A 156 7.36 -2.82 -3.86
CA HIS A 156 7.46 -1.78 -4.88
C HIS A 156 8.68 -0.88 -4.73
N ASN A 157 9.28 -0.80 -3.53
CA ASN A 157 10.55 -0.12 -3.32
C ASN A 157 11.76 -0.91 -3.84
N ILE A 158 11.57 -2.19 -4.19
CA ILE A 158 12.67 -3.07 -4.64
C ILE A 158 12.51 -3.43 -6.12
N LEU A 159 11.29 -3.58 -6.60
CA LEU A 159 10.98 -4.02 -7.95
C LEU A 159 9.99 -3.07 -8.64
N PRO A 160 10.14 -2.81 -9.95
CA PRO A 160 9.18 -2.01 -10.71
C PRO A 160 7.76 -2.57 -10.61
N LYS A 161 6.75 -1.69 -10.61
CA LYS A 161 5.34 -2.07 -10.40
C LYS A 161 4.85 -3.17 -11.35
N GLN A 162 5.25 -3.10 -12.62
CA GLN A 162 4.88 -4.10 -13.63
C GLN A 162 5.49 -5.46 -13.35
N ILE A 163 6.73 -5.48 -12.90
CA ILE A 163 7.47 -6.70 -12.55
C ILE A 163 6.83 -7.37 -11.32
N VAL A 164 6.41 -6.56 -10.32
CA VAL A 164 5.65 -7.07 -9.16
C VAL A 164 4.33 -7.68 -9.60
N LYS A 165 3.61 -7.03 -10.52
CA LYS A 165 2.35 -7.57 -11.07
C LYS A 165 2.57 -8.91 -11.77
N GLU A 166 3.55 -8.98 -12.68
CA GLU A 166 3.88 -10.21 -13.40
C GLU A 166 4.27 -11.34 -12.44
N LEU A 167 5.10 -11.02 -11.43
CA LEU A 167 5.52 -12.01 -10.41
C LEU A 167 4.32 -12.58 -9.63
N ARG A 168 3.34 -11.75 -9.31
CA ARG A 168 2.12 -12.17 -8.61
C ARG A 168 1.21 -13.05 -9.47
N GLU A 169 1.08 -12.71 -10.76
CA GLU A 169 0.19 -13.40 -11.67
C GLU A 169 0.77 -14.74 -12.15
N THR A 170 2.07 -14.80 -12.38
CA THR A 170 2.72 -15.96 -13.04
C THR A 170 3.67 -16.73 -12.12
N GLY A 171 4.10 -16.14 -11.00
CA GLY A 171 5.12 -16.71 -10.12
C GLY A 171 6.55 -16.69 -10.68
N VAL A 172 6.74 -16.24 -11.93
CA VAL A 172 8.02 -16.24 -12.62
C VAL A 172 8.16 -14.99 -13.48
N ILE A 173 9.33 -14.37 -13.48
CA ILE A 173 9.66 -13.26 -14.38
C ILE A 173 10.60 -13.76 -15.45
N LYS A 174 10.19 -13.59 -16.71
CA LYS A 174 11.01 -13.96 -17.88
C LYS A 174 11.87 -12.76 -18.30
N PRO A 175 13.15 -12.97 -18.65
CA PRO A 175 13.95 -11.92 -19.26
C PRO A 175 13.26 -11.38 -20.52
N ARG A 176 13.28 -10.04 -20.68
CA ARG A 176 12.68 -9.36 -21.84
C ARG A 176 13.75 -8.57 -22.59
N GLU A 177 13.73 -8.66 -23.92
CA GLU A 177 14.55 -7.84 -24.77
C GLU A 177 13.81 -6.52 -25.09
N TYR A 178 14.51 -5.42 -24.91
CA TYR A 178 14.09 -4.08 -25.29
C TYR A 178 15.00 -3.57 -26.41
N LYS A 179 14.44 -3.27 -27.56
CA LYS A 179 15.21 -2.92 -28.76
C LYS A 179 15.86 -1.55 -28.68
N MET A 180 15.23 -0.62 -27.99
CA MET A 180 15.73 0.74 -27.84
C MET A 180 15.37 1.29 -26.45
N VAL A 181 16.39 1.48 -25.65
CA VAL A 181 16.31 2.13 -24.32
C VAL A 181 17.43 3.13 -24.20
N THR A 182 17.32 4.04 -23.25
CA THR A 182 18.42 4.98 -22.92
C THR A 182 18.85 4.78 -21.49
N LEU A 183 20.15 4.63 -21.26
CA LEU A 183 20.76 4.45 -19.96
C LEU A 183 21.58 5.65 -19.57
N LEU A 184 21.47 6.05 -18.31
CA LEU A 184 22.24 7.11 -17.64
C LEU A 184 23.14 6.48 -16.59
N PHE A 185 24.40 6.85 -16.60
CA PHE A 185 25.36 6.69 -15.49
C PHE A 185 25.81 8.06 -15.01
N THR A 186 25.81 8.24 -13.71
CA THR A 186 26.48 9.38 -13.07
C THR A 186 27.52 8.88 -12.08
N ASP A 187 28.59 9.64 -11.88
CA ASP A 187 29.68 9.31 -10.99
C ASP A 187 30.33 10.58 -10.46
N PHE A 188 30.91 10.54 -9.25
CA PHE A 188 31.60 11.70 -8.66
C PHE A 188 33.10 11.57 -8.86
N GLN A 189 33.66 12.54 -9.56
CA GLN A 189 35.11 12.57 -9.78
C GLN A 189 35.85 12.73 -8.44
N ASP A 190 36.97 11.99 -8.29
CA ASP A 190 37.83 12.01 -7.11
C ASP A 190 37.11 11.58 -5.80
N PHE A 191 36.02 10.83 -5.92
CA PHE A 191 35.23 10.33 -4.78
C PHE A 191 36.11 9.62 -3.73
N SER A 192 37.04 8.76 -4.15
CA SER A 192 37.94 8.04 -3.22
C SER A 192 38.78 8.99 -2.36
N THR A 193 39.23 10.10 -2.92
CA THR A 193 39.98 11.12 -2.18
C THR A 193 39.07 11.89 -1.22
N LEU A 194 37.90 12.28 -1.70
CA LEU A 194 36.91 13.01 -0.89
C LEU A 194 36.39 12.14 0.28
N SER A 195 36.05 10.90 0.00
CA SER A 195 35.56 9.97 1.01
C SER A 195 36.57 9.66 2.11
N ALA A 196 37.86 9.68 1.79
CA ALA A 196 38.91 9.50 2.78
C ALA A 196 39.05 10.67 3.78
N THR A 197 38.52 11.84 3.47
CA THR A 197 38.54 13.04 4.35
C THR A 197 37.27 13.15 5.22
N MET A 198 36.23 12.38 4.93
CA MET A 198 34.93 12.45 5.62
C MET A 198 34.80 11.37 6.69
N LYS A 199 34.01 11.63 7.72
CA LYS A 199 33.60 10.57 8.63
C LYS A 199 32.61 9.65 7.90
N PRO A 200 32.67 8.31 8.14
CA PRO A 200 31.81 7.35 7.43
C PRO A 200 30.31 7.67 7.48
N ASN A 201 29.81 8.10 8.64
CA ASN A 201 28.39 8.46 8.80
C ASN A 201 28.02 9.73 8.02
N GLU A 202 28.91 10.71 7.95
CA GLU A 202 28.71 11.95 7.16
C GLU A 202 28.67 11.62 5.67
N LEU A 203 29.61 10.78 5.20
CA LEU A 203 29.66 10.32 3.81
C LEU A 203 28.35 9.61 3.40
N VAL A 204 27.89 8.66 4.22
CA VAL A 204 26.66 7.91 3.93
C VAL A 204 25.44 8.84 3.94
N SER A 205 25.38 9.80 4.87
CA SER A 205 24.30 10.79 4.92
C SER A 205 24.28 11.69 3.69
N GLU A 206 25.43 12.21 3.27
CA GLU A 206 25.58 13.05 2.08
C GLU A 206 25.15 12.32 0.80
N LEU A 207 25.65 11.09 0.60
CA LEU A 207 25.25 10.28 -0.56
C LEU A 207 23.75 9.94 -0.54
N ASN A 208 23.22 9.60 0.62
CA ASN A 208 21.80 9.29 0.76
C ASN A 208 20.90 10.49 0.42
N ASP A 209 21.29 11.71 0.85
CA ASP A 209 20.55 12.92 0.53
C ASP A 209 20.63 13.24 -0.97
N ILE A 210 21.79 13.06 -1.60
CA ILE A 210 21.94 13.26 -3.04
C ILE A 210 21.10 12.24 -3.82
N PHE A 211 21.20 10.95 -3.48
CA PHE A 211 20.52 9.90 -4.22
C PHE A 211 19.00 9.92 -4.03
N LYS A 212 18.51 10.33 -2.87
CA LYS A 212 17.06 10.58 -2.68
C LYS A 212 16.53 11.64 -3.64
N HIS A 213 17.29 12.73 -3.82
CA HIS A 213 16.89 13.76 -4.76
C HIS A 213 16.97 13.28 -6.22
N PHE A 214 17.97 12.44 -6.54
CA PHE A 214 18.03 11.78 -7.85
C PHE A 214 16.85 10.82 -8.07
N ASP A 215 16.43 10.09 -7.04
CA ASP A 215 15.24 9.24 -7.10
C ASP A 215 13.99 10.06 -7.43
N GLU A 216 13.81 11.22 -6.80
CA GLU A 216 12.70 12.15 -7.08
C GLU A 216 12.72 12.66 -8.53
N ILE A 217 13.89 13.00 -9.08
CA ILE A 217 14.06 13.43 -10.48
C ILE A 217 13.72 12.29 -11.44
N VAL A 218 14.20 11.07 -11.15
CA VAL A 218 13.94 9.86 -11.96
C VAL A 218 12.45 9.58 -12.03
N ASP A 219 11.75 9.64 -10.89
CA ASP A 219 10.30 9.45 -10.81
C ASP A 219 9.53 10.53 -11.60
N GLN A 220 9.91 11.81 -11.48
CA GLN A 220 9.28 12.92 -12.20
C GLN A 220 9.49 12.83 -13.72
N CYS A 221 10.60 12.26 -14.16
CA CYS A 221 10.90 12.05 -15.57
C CYS A 221 10.37 10.71 -16.13
N ASN A 222 9.60 9.93 -15.34
CA ASN A 222 9.10 8.59 -15.71
C ASN A 222 10.23 7.65 -16.16
N LEU A 223 11.30 7.62 -15.40
CA LEU A 223 12.44 6.74 -15.59
C LEU A 223 12.46 5.64 -14.53
N GLU A 224 13.27 4.62 -14.76
CA GLU A 224 13.51 3.55 -13.81
C GLU A 224 14.90 3.66 -13.20
N LYS A 225 14.98 3.74 -11.86
CA LYS A 225 16.24 3.57 -11.14
C LYS A 225 16.64 2.10 -11.18
N LEU A 226 17.84 1.80 -11.61
CA LEU A 226 18.35 0.43 -11.62
C LEU A 226 19.13 0.11 -10.34
N LYS A 227 20.17 0.89 -10.05
CA LYS A 227 21.02 0.65 -8.87
C LYS A 227 21.99 1.81 -8.61
N THR A 228 22.61 1.76 -7.44
CA THR A 228 23.80 2.51 -7.11
C THR A 228 24.99 1.56 -7.00
N ILE A 229 26.18 1.98 -7.46
CA ILE A 229 27.42 1.21 -7.37
C ILE A 229 28.47 2.13 -6.75
N GLY A 230 28.60 2.06 -5.41
CA GLY A 230 29.41 3.04 -4.69
C GLY A 230 28.81 4.44 -4.79
N ASP A 231 29.53 5.34 -5.44
CA ASP A 231 29.13 6.72 -5.74
C ASP A 231 28.49 6.90 -7.13
N SER A 232 28.42 5.82 -7.91
CA SER A 232 27.76 5.84 -9.21
C SER A 232 26.26 5.57 -9.07
N TYR A 233 25.43 6.32 -9.80
CA TYR A 233 24.00 6.14 -9.90
C TYR A 233 23.62 5.72 -11.31
N MET A 234 22.79 4.69 -11.45
CA MET A 234 22.35 4.16 -12.72
C MET A 234 20.83 4.18 -12.83
N ALA A 235 20.34 4.80 -13.89
CA ALA A 235 18.91 4.85 -14.24
C ALA A 235 18.73 4.75 -15.76
N GLY A 236 17.48 4.60 -16.22
CA GLY A 236 17.19 4.58 -17.64
C GLY A 236 15.71 4.70 -17.96
N GLY A 237 15.41 4.80 -19.24
CA GLY A 237 14.05 4.90 -19.77
C GLY A 237 13.84 3.99 -20.98
N GLY A 238 12.55 3.69 -21.26
CA GLY A 238 12.15 2.76 -22.31
C GLY A 238 11.98 1.33 -21.81
N PHE A 239 12.04 1.13 -20.50
CA PHE A 239 11.77 -0.12 -19.79
C PHE A 239 11.35 0.22 -18.35
N PRO A 240 10.62 -0.65 -17.64
CA PRO A 240 9.91 -1.84 -18.11
C PRO A 240 8.74 -1.51 -19.05
N GLU A 241 8.37 -0.23 -19.18
CA GLU A 241 7.43 0.30 -20.16
C GLU A 241 8.19 0.95 -21.31
N GLU A 242 7.84 0.57 -22.54
CA GLU A 242 8.38 1.22 -23.72
C GLU A 242 7.83 2.65 -23.80
N SER A 243 8.71 3.61 -24.07
CA SER A 243 8.37 5.02 -24.22
C SER A 243 9.14 5.61 -25.40
N PRO A 244 8.50 6.31 -26.32
CA PRO A 244 9.18 6.97 -27.45
C PRO A 244 10.11 8.09 -26.96
N ASP A 245 9.78 8.74 -25.85
CA ASP A 245 10.51 9.90 -25.33
C ASP A 245 11.61 9.52 -24.33
N HIS A 246 11.97 8.22 -24.23
CA HIS A 246 12.93 7.73 -23.26
C HIS A 246 14.26 8.48 -23.29
N ALA A 247 14.80 8.83 -24.45
CA ALA A 247 16.07 9.52 -24.59
C ALA A 247 15.98 10.98 -24.12
N VAL A 248 14.93 11.68 -24.49
CA VAL A 248 14.64 13.07 -24.08
C VAL A 248 14.48 13.15 -22.56
N ASN A 249 13.71 12.25 -21.99
CA ASN A 249 13.45 12.18 -20.56
C ASN A 249 14.73 11.87 -19.75
N VAL A 250 15.60 10.99 -20.26
CA VAL A 250 16.87 10.68 -19.60
C VAL A 250 17.82 11.88 -19.63
N VAL A 251 17.89 12.61 -20.74
CA VAL A 251 18.71 13.81 -20.83
C VAL A 251 18.15 14.93 -19.92
N LYS A 252 16.83 15.08 -19.86
CA LYS A 252 16.17 16.03 -18.95
C LYS A 252 16.56 15.72 -17.49
N ALA A 253 16.44 14.46 -17.07
CA ALA A 253 16.81 14.03 -15.72
C ALA A 253 18.29 14.31 -15.42
N ALA A 254 19.18 14.02 -16.37
CA ALA A 254 20.62 14.30 -16.21
C ALA A 254 20.92 15.79 -16.05
N LEU A 255 20.22 16.67 -16.79
CA LEU A 255 20.32 18.13 -16.64
C LEU A 255 19.82 18.60 -15.28
N GLU A 256 18.71 18.09 -14.81
CA GLU A 256 18.16 18.43 -13.47
C GLU A 256 19.07 17.96 -12.35
N MET A 257 19.60 16.73 -12.43
CA MET A 257 20.62 16.22 -11.49
C MET A 257 21.87 17.09 -11.49
N GLN A 258 22.35 17.51 -12.65
CA GLN A 258 23.54 18.38 -12.76
C GLN A 258 23.27 19.77 -12.17
N ARG A 259 22.08 20.34 -12.37
CA ARG A 259 21.68 21.62 -11.74
C ARG A 259 21.66 21.50 -10.23
N PHE A 260 21.00 20.45 -9.72
CA PHE A 260 20.94 20.17 -8.28
C PHE A 260 22.35 20.08 -7.65
N ILE A 261 23.25 19.30 -8.23
CA ILE A 261 24.62 19.18 -7.75
C ILE A 261 25.36 20.50 -7.83
N THR A 262 25.19 21.27 -8.90
CA THR A 262 25.81 22.57 -9.06
C THR A 262 25.36 23.55 -7.97
N ASP A 263 24.06 23.59 -7.69
CA ASP A 263 23.48 24.44 -6.65
C ASP A 263 23.88 23.99 -5.25
N ARG A 264 23.85 22.68 -4.96
CA ARG A 264 24.33 22.13 -3.69
C ARG A 264 25.80 22.50 -3.46
N ASN A 265 26.63 22.39 -4.48
CA ASN A 265 28.04 22.73 -4.41
C ASN A 265 28.32 24.22 -4.09
N LYS A 266 27.37 25.15 -4.25
CA LYS A 266 27.54 26.55 -3.83
C LYS A 266 27.60 26.70 -2.31
N TYR A 267 26.81 25.89 -1.59
CA TYR A 267 26.57 26.04 -0.15
C TYR A 267 27.17 24.89 0.69
N SER A 268 27.44 23.72 0.10
CA SER A 268 28.02 22.59 0.80
C SER A 268 29.51 22.79 1.10
N SER A 269 29.96 22.32 2.25
CA SER A 269 31.37 22.23 2.62
C SER A 269 32.14 21.26 1.73
N PHE A 270 31.46 20.24 1.21
CA PHE A 270 32.03 19.25 0.30
C PHE A 270 31.58 19.56 -1.12
N LYS A 271 32.51 19.47 -2.06
CA LYS A 271 32.22 19.67 -3.49
C LYS A 271 32.13 18.33 -4.19
N TRP A 272 31.02 18.11 -4.87
CA TRP A 272 30.71 16.86 -5.57
C TRP A 272 30.78 17.10 -7.09
N PRO A 273 31.96 16.98 -7.72
CA PRO A 273 32.10 17.17 -9.18
C PRO A 273 31.54 15.94 -9.91
N MET A 274 30.31 16.03 -10.41
CA MET A 274 29.60 14.94 -11.05
C MET A 274 29.89 14.89 -12.56
N ARG A 275 30.10 13.70 -13.09
CA ARG A 275 30.12 13.36 -14.52
C ARG A 275 28.83 12.57 -14.85
N SER A 276 28.34 12.73 -16.07
CA SER A 276 27.18 11.98 -16.57
C SER A 276 27.47 11.43 -17.96
N GLY A 277 27.10 10.17 -18.18
CA GLY A 277 27.23 9.50 -19.47
C GLY A 277 25.95 8.82 -19.87
N ILE A 278 25.53 9.01 -21.13
CA ILE A 278 24.26 8.49 -21.65
C ILE A 278 24.50 7.74 -22.96
N HIS A 279 23.87 6.59 -23.11
CA HIS A 279 23.87 5.83 -24.35
C HIS A 279 22.51 5.14 -24.57
N SER A 280 22.10 5.10 -25.84
CA SER A 280 20.86 4.45 -26.29
C SER A 280 21.15 3.19 -27.12
N GLY A 281 20.39 2.14 -26.90
CA GLY A 281 20.55 0.88 -27.60
C GLY A 281 19.69 -0.25 -27.01
N ASN A 282 19.93 -1.48 -27.45
CA ASN A 282 19.20 -2.66 -26.98
C ASN A 282 19.75 -3.21 -25.67
N VAL A 283 18.84 -3.72 -24.84
CA VAL A 283 19.18 -4.42 -23.59
C VAL A 283 18.26 -5.63 -23.39
N VAL A 284 18.70 -6.53 -22.52
CA VAL A 284 17.82 -7.54 -21.91
C VAL A 284 17.62 -7.14 -20.47
N ALA A 285 16.37 -6.99 -20.02
CA ALA A 285 16.03 -6.74 -18.64
C ALA A 285 15.45 -7.99 -17.97
N GLY A 286 15.70 -8.18 -16.69
CA GLY A 286 15.21 -9.33 -15.97
C GLY A 286 15.57 -9.31 -14.50
N ILE A 287 15.26 -10.41 -13.80
CA ILE A 287 15.63 -10.61 -12.41
C ILE A 287 16.72 -11.66 -12.29
N ILE A 288 17.75 -11.35 -11.51
CA ILE A 288 18.79 -12.29 -11.10
C ILE A 288 18.76 -12.43 -9.58
N GLY A 289 19.01 -13.66 -9.12
CA GLY A 289 19.08 -14.03 -7.72
C GLY A 289 17.87 -14.82 -7.23
N LYS A 290 18.07 -15.59 -6.18
CA LYS A 290 17.02 -16.39 -5.54
C LYS A 290 16.52 -15.73 -4.24
N ASN A 291 17.43 -15.28 -3.38
CA ASN A 291 17.10 -14.72 -2.07
C ASN A 291 17.20 -13.19 -2.03
N LYS A 292 18.09 -12.62 -2.84
CA LYS A 292 18.21 -11.18 -3.06
C LYS A 292 17.97 -10.93 -4.54
N MET A 293 16.71 -10.78 -4.88
CA MET A 293 16.28 -10.51 -6.27
C MET A 293 16.64 -9.06 -6.63
N THR A 294 17.27 -8.87 -7.76
CA THR A 294 17.56 -7.56 -8.32
C THR A 294 17.06 -7.51 -9.75
N TYR A 295 16.20 -6.54 -10.06
CA TYR A 295 15.84 -6.21 -11.43
C TYR A 295 16.97 -5.37 -12.04
N ASP A 296 17.49 -5.80 -13.15
CA ASP A 296 18.64 -5.16 -13.80
C ASP A 296 18.57 -5.33 -15.32
N VAL A 297 19.50 -4.66 -16.03
CA VAL A 297 19.62 -4.70 -17.48
C VAL A 297 21.01 -5.16 -17.90
N TRP A 298 21.05 -5.93 -18.99
CA TRP A 298 22.30 -6.47 -19.56
C TRP A 298 22.39 -6.17 -21.04
N GLY A 299 23.58 -5.95 -21.52
CA GLY A 299 23.88 -5.72 -22.93
C GLY A 299 25.07 -4.80 -23.15
N ASN A 300 25.51 -4.67 -24.40
CA ASN A 300 26.60 -3.77 -24.76
C ASN A 300 26.28 -2.30 -24.47
N THR A 301 24.99 -1.95 -24.50
CA THR A 301 24.46 -0.62 -24.18
C THR A 301 24.87 -0.15 -22.78
N VAL A 302 24.84 -1.06 -21.79
CA VAL A 302 25.29 -0.78 -20.42
C VAL A 302 26.78 -0.39 -20.39
N ASN A 303 27.60 -1.16 -21.10
CA ASN A 303 29.05 -0.94 -21.15
C ASN A 303 29.40 0.38 -21.84
N ILE A 304 28.66 0.73 -22.90
CA ILE A 304 28.90 1.97 -23.64
C ILE A 304 28.45 3.17 -22.79
N ALA A 305 27.28 3.13 -22.12
CA ALA A 305 26.81 4.19 -21.26
C ALA A 305 27.81 4.46 -20.11
N ASN A 306 28.33 3.42 -19.47
CA ASN A 306 29.39 3.56 -18.46
C ASN A 306 30.69 4.18 -19.04
N ARG A 307 31.05 3.83 -20.27
CA ARG A 307 32.22 4.47 -20.93
C ARG A 307 31.96 5.93 -21.28
N MET A 308 30.72 6.30 -21.67
CA MET A 308 30.35 7.72 -21.89
C MET A 308 30.55 8.51 -20.59
N GLU A 309 30.14 7.97 -19.43
CA GLU A 309 30.39 8.61 -18.14
C GLU A 309 31.90 8.79 -17.89
N ARG A 310 32.68 7.72 -17.99
CA ARG A 310 34.12 7.74 -17.69
C ARG A 310 34.94 8.67 -18.58
N GLN A 311 34.52 8.88 -19.83
CA GLN A 311 35.14 9.80 -20.79
C GLN A 311 34.57 11.22 -20.70
N GLY A 312 33.50 11.40 -19.91
CA GLY A 312 32.92 12.70 -19.67
C GLY A 312 33.76 13.61 -18.80
N ARG A 313 33.36 14.87 -18.68
CA ARG A 313 33.96 15.89 -17.81
C ARG A 313 33.00 16.29 -16.69
N PRO A 314 33.50 16.62 -15.51
CA PRO A 314 32.65 17.14 -14.44
C PRO A 314 31.86 18.35 -14.90
N GLY A 315 30.58 18.38 -14.49
CA GLY A 315 29.66 19.44 -14.88
C GLY A 315 29.13 19.33 -16.30
N LYS A 316 29.44 18.22 -17.02
CA LYS A 316 28.98 17.97 -18.39
C LYS A 316 28.23 16.66 -18.51
N ILE A 317 27.27 16.62 -19.41
CA ILE A 317 26.52 15.44 -19.79
C ILE A 317 27.02 14.97 -21.13
N ASN A 318 27.64 13.79 -21.15
CA ASN A 318 28.26 13.20 -22.31
C ASN A 318 27.33 12.16 -22.94
N VAL A 319 26.95 12.32 -24.19
CA VAL A 319 26.03 11.40 -24.89
C VAL A 319 26.74 10.80 -26.11
N SER A 320 26.39 9.55 -26.45
CA SER A 320 26.85 8.90 -27.66
C SER A 320 26.13 9.43 -28.91
N SER A 321 26.71 9.18 -30.09
CA SER A 321 26.05 9.47 -31.38
C SER A 321 24.67 8.82 -31.49
N ASP A 322 24.50 7.58 -30.99
CA ASP A 322 23.19 6.89 -31.03
C ASP A 322 22.13 7.63 -30.19
N THR A 323 22.54 8.23 -29.06
CA THR A 323 21.64 9.06 -28.24
C THR A 323 21.44 10.43 -28.86
N TYR A 324 22.52 11.04 -29.40
CA TYR A 324 22.46 12.34 -30.06
C TYR A 324 21.41 12.37 -31.18
N GLU A 325 21.32 11.35 -32.01
CA GLU A 325 20.33 11.24 -33.07
C GLU A 325 18.87 11.28 -32.56
N LEU A 326 18.63 10.77 -31.34
CA LEU A 326 17.31 10.77 -30.72
C LEU A 326 16.94 12.12 -30.04
N ILE A 327 17.93 12.93 -29.71
CA ILE A 327 17.71 14.15 -28.91
C ILE A 327 18.05 15.45 -29.64
N LYS A 328 18.68 15.38 -30.81
CA LYS A 328 19.20 16.55 -31.55
C LYS A 328 18.14 17.61 -31.90
N ASP A 329 16.88 17.23 -31.99
CA ASP A 329 15.78 18.17 -32.26
C ASP A 329 15.30 18.90 -31.01
N TYR A 330 15.63 18.40 -29.83
CA TYR A 330 15.20 18.92 -28.52
C TYR A 330 16.32 19.63 -27.76
N TYR A 331 17.58 19.25 -28.00
CA TYR A 331 18.74 19.78 -27.23
C TYR A 331 19.84 20.30 -28.14
N ASP A 332 20.47 21.39 -27.72
CA ASP A 332 21.74 21.85 -28.32
C ASP A 332 22.87 20.97 -27.81
N CYS A 333 23.64 20.43 -28.74
CA CYS A 333 24.74 19.55 -28.43
C CYS A 333 26.00 19.98 -29.20
N GLU A 334 27.16 19.82 -28.57
CA GLU A 334 28.48 20.12 -29.13
C GLU A 334 29.29 18.83 -29.30
N TYR A 335 29.84 18.60 -30.48
CA TYR A 335 30.78 17.49 -30.68
C TYR A 335 31.97 17.60 -29.73
N TYR A 336 32.27 16.49 -29.05
CA TYR A 336 33.34 16.48 -28.05
C TYR A 336 34.56 15.67 -28.51
N ASP A 337 34.41 14.39 -28.82
CA ASP A 337 35.51 13.50 -29.14
C ASP A 337 34.99 12.17 -29.72
N LEU A 338 35.94 11.29 -30.04
CA LEU A 338 35.70 9.96 -30.62
C LEU A 338 36.25 8.86 -29.71
N ILE A 339 35.39 8.02 -29.16
CA ILE A 339 35.81 6.90 -28.32
C ILE A 339 35.92 5.59 -29.13
N LYS A 340 36.98 4.82 -28.90
CA LYS A 340 37.18 3.50 -29.47
C LYS A 340 36.54 2.45 -28.56
N ILE A 341 35.43 1.82 -29.02
CA ILE A 341 34.71 0.77 -28.26
C ILE A 341 35.36 -0.61 -28.45
N SER A 342 35.77 -0.91 -29.66
CA SER A 342 36.49 -2.14 -30.02
C SER A 342 37.46 -1.87 -31.14
N ASN A 343 38.23 -2.89 -31.54
CA ASN A 343 39.18 -2.74 -32.65
C ASN A 343 38.57 -2.25 -33.98
N LYS A 344 37.21 -2.36 -34.12
CA LYS A 344 36.50 -2.01 -35.36
C LYS A 344 35.43 -0.93 -35.18
N LYS A 345 35.02 -0.59 -33.94
CA LYS A 345 33.91 0.32 -33.70
C LYS A 345 34.36 1.54 -32.89
N LYS A 346 34.15 2.73 -33.48
CA LYS A 346 34.27 4.02 -32.83
C LYS A 346 32.91 4.65 -32.69
N ILE A 347 32.71 5.43 -31.64
CA ILE A 347 31.45 6.15 -31.36
C ILE A 347 31.80 7.61 -31.09
N GLU A 348 31.10 8.52 -31.75
CA GLU A 348 31.21 9.95 -31.48
C GLU A 348 30.54 10.31 -30.18
N MET A 349 31.08 11.27 -29.47
CA MET A 349 30.60 11.80 -28.20
C MET A 349 30.20 13.25 -28.36
N TYR A 350 29.14 13.64 -27.70
CA TYR A 350 28.62 15.00 -27.71
C TYR A 350 28.32 15.46 -26.29
N PHE A 351 28.60 16.71 -25.98
CA PHE A 351 28.12 17.33 -24.73
C PHE A 351 26.78 18.00 -24.96
N VAL A 352 25.82 17.69 -24.11
CA VAL A 352 24.54 18.42 -24.07
C VAL A 352 24.78 19.77 -23.41
N LEU A 353 24.36 20.85 -24.07
CA LEU A 353 24.54 22.23 -23.62
C LEU A 353 23.26 22.76 -22.95
N SER A 354 22.15 22.72 -23.67
CA SER A 354 20.86 23.26 -23.21
C SER A 354 19.69 22.63 -23.96
N GLU A 355 18.50 22.77 -23.41
CA GLU A 355 17.25 22.52 -24.12
C GLU A 355 17.05 23.62 -25.18
N LYS A 356 16.57 23.23 -26.36
CA LYS A 356 16.23 24.16 -27.41
C LYS A 356 14.97 24.94 -27.06
N SER A 357 14.92 26.19 -27.43
CA SER A 357 13.79 27.11 -27.22
C SER A 357 12.60 26.75 -28.10
#